data_47111c5e7540709c4dd919a1b0227aa6
#
_entry.id   47111c5e7540709c4dd919a1b0227aa6
#
_cell.length_a   1.000
_cell.length_b   1.000
_cell.length_c   1.000
_cell.angle_alpha   90.00
_cell.angle_beta   90.00
_cell.angle_gamma   90.00
#
_symmetry.space_group_name_H-M   'P 1'
#
loop_
_entity.id
_entity.type
_entity.pdbx_description
1 polymer ?
#
loop_
_entity_poly.entity_id
_entity_poly.type
_entity_poly.pdbx_seq_one_letter_code
_entity_poly.pdbx_strand_id
1 'polypeptide(L)'
;YMEKRTLYENLKEQVGEFDEVDEETKELEKKRRVLEMAEEILIKTAKEMHNQLSTVLDRRVSEIVREITNGKYEKVWIGEEYQIHLLSAGKKISVDQVSRGTLEQIYFALRMASVELLHAEEYPVLLDDTFAYYDDVRLEATLKWLVKNRKQILLLTCQKREEELLRK
;
A
#
# COMPACT_ATOMS: atom_id res chain seq x y z
N TYR A 1 24.91 -73.27 10.07
CA TYR A 1 23.64 -72.84 10.72
C TYR A 1 23.80 -71.45 11.40
N MET A 2 24.97 -71.17 12.00
CA MET A 2 25.25 -69.87 12.64
C MET A 2 25.32 -68.72 11.64
N GLU A 3 26.03 -68.89 10.52
CA GLU A 3 26.18 -67.79 9.50
C GLU A 3 24.84 -67.31 8.93
N LYS A 4 23.88 -68.20 8.70
CA LYS A 4 22.56 -67.85 8.21
C LYS A 4 21.73 -67.09 9.22
N ARG A 5 21.96 -67.33 10.48
CA ARG A 5 21.25 -66.65 11.59
C ARG A 5 21.77 -65.23 11.76
N THR A 6 23.08 -65.02 11.72
CA THR A 6 23.72 -63.71 11.79
C THR A 6 23.33 -62.85 10.57
N LEU A 7 23.28 -63.45 9.38
CA LEU A 7 22.86 -62.74 8.18
C LEU A 7 21.39 -62.30 8.28
N TYR A 8 20.52 -63.15 8.83
CA TYR A 8 19.10 -62.81 9.04
C TYR A 8 18.90 -61.69 10.06
N GLU A 9 19.68 -61.69 11.15
CA GLU A 9 19.63 -60.64 12.17
C GLU A 9 20.12 -59.30 11.59
N ASN A 10 21.24 -59.29 10.83
CA ASN A 10 21.73 -58.10 10.16
C ASN A 10 20.75 -57.53 9.13
N LEU A 11 20.09 -58.38 8.32
CA LEU A 11 19.08 -57.97 7.35
C LEU A 11 17.85 -57.40 8.04
N LYS A 12 17.44 -57.94 9.18
CA LYS A 12 16.29 -57.47 9.96
C LYS A 12 16.56 -56.11 10.57
N GLU A 13 17.81 -55.88 11.03
CA GLU A 13 18.26 -54.57 11.54
C GLU A 13 18.26 -53.49 10.42
N GLN A 14 18.80 -53.80 9.25
CA GLN A 14 18.77 -52.92 8.08
C GLN A 14 17.35 -52.61 7.62
N VAL A 15 16.45 -53.59 7.60
CA VAL A 15 15.04 -53.33 7.25
C VAL A 15 14.38 -52.39 8.27
N GLY A 16 14.69 -52.54 9.57
CA GLY A 16 14.18 -51.63 10.62
C GLY A 16 14.67 -50.21 10.43
N GLU A 17 15.95 -50.01 10.07
CA GLU A 17 16.51 -48.71 9.77
C GLU A 17 15.84 -48.05 8.53
N PHE A 18 15.55 -48.83 7.49
CA PHE A 18 14.81 -48.34 6.31
C PHE A 18 13.40 -47.94 6.63
N ASP A 19 12.67 -48.69 7.48
CA ASP A 19 11.32 -48.37 7.90
C ASP A 19 11.27 -47.07 8.74
N GLU A 20 12.23 -46.85 9.67
CA GLU A 20 12.36 -45.61 10.43
C GLU A 20 12.61 -44.38 9.52
N VAL A 21 13.54 -44.53 8.54
CA VAL A 21 13.81 -43.44 7.55
C VAL A 21 12.59 -43.13 6.70
N ASP A 22 11.80 -44.15 6.31
CA ASP A 22 10.58 -43.97 5.53
C ASP A 22 9.50 -43.22 6.33
N GLU A 23 9.32 -43.52 7.61
CA GLU A 23 8.39 -42.80 8.49
C GLU A 23 8.82 -41.35 8.72
N GLU A 24 10.11 -41.08 8.98
CA GLU A 24 10.65 -39.74 9.12
C GLU A 24 10.47 -38.93 7.82
N THR A 25 10.71 -39.56 6.67
CA THR A 25 10.50 -38.93 5.36
C THR A 25 9.03 -38.57 5.15
N LYS A 26 8.10 -39.44 5.49
CA LYS A 26 6.66 -39.17 5.42
C LYS A 26 6.23 -38.03 6.32
N GLU A 27 6.78 -37.95 7.53
CA GLU A 27 6.52 -36.83 8.46
C GLU A 27 7.05 -35.50 7.92
N LEU A 28 8.26 -35.49 7.35
CA LEU A 28 8.86 -34.31 6.73
C LEU A 28 8.08 -33.85 5.50
N GLU A 29 7.63 -34.78 4.65
CA GLU A 29 6.76 -34.45 3.52
C GLU A 29 5.42 -33.85 3.97
N LYS A 30 4.83 -34.37 5.03
CA LYS A 30 3.61 -33.82 5.60
C LYS A 30 3.83 -32.40 6.15
N LYS A 31 4.92 -32.18 6.88
CA LYS A 31 5.29 -30.83 7.38
C LYS A 31 5.52 -29.87 6.22
N ARG A 32 6.23 -30.30 5.17
CA ARG A 32 6.45 -29.50 3.96
C ARG A 32 5.14 -29.07 3.32
N ARG A 33 4.19 -30.00 3.10
CA ARG A 33 2.87 -29.69 2.53
C ARG A 33 2.09 -28.69 3.37
N VAL A 34 2.14 -28.82 4.70
CA VAL A 34 1.46 -27.89 5.62
C VAL A 34 2.08 -26.50 5.51
N LEU A 35 3.41 -26.39 5.41
CA LEU A 35 4.09 -25.12 5.25
C LEU A 35 3.82 -24.48 3.89
N GLU A 36 3.85 -25.25 2.80
CA GLU A 36 3.50 -24.79 1.45
C GLU A 36 2.05 -24.26 1.41
N MET A 37 1.11 -24.97 2.04
CA MET A 37 -0.28 -24.53 2.14
C MET A 37 -0.44 -23.25 2.98
N ALA A 38 0.29 -23.15 4.09
CA ALA A 38 0.28 -21.96 4.94
C ALA A 38 0.85 -20.75 4.20
N GLU A 39 1.94 -20.92 3.47
CA GLU A 39 2.55 -19.87 2.63
C GLU A 39 1.57 -19.40 1.55
N GLU A 40 0.93 -20.31 0.83
CA GLU A 40 -0.05 -19.99 -0.19
C GLU A 40 -1.23 -19.18 0.36
N ILE A 41 -1.78 -19.61 1.52
CA ILE A 41 -2.87 -18.91 2.20
C ILE A 41 -2.43 -17.51 2.64
N LEU A 42 -1.23 -17.36 3.21
CA LEU A 42 -0.70 -16.06 3.64
C LEU A 42 -0.52 -15.11 2.46
N ILE A 43 0.08 -15.58 1.36
CA ILE A 43 0.27 -14.76 0.14
C ILE A 43 -1.08 -14.34 -0.42
N LYS A 44 -2.03 -15.26 -0.53
CA LYS A 44 -3.39 -14.98 -1.03
C LYS A 44 -4.11 -13.95 -0.16
N THR A 45 -4.10 -14.16 1.16
CA THR A 45 -4.75 -13.24 2.10
C THR A 45 -4.11 -11.85 2.08
N ALA A 46 -2.77 -11.78 2.06
CA ALA A 46 -2.05 -10.51 1.95
C ALA A 46 -2.42 -9.76 0.66
N LYS A 47 -2.51 -10.48 -0.47
CA LYS A 47 -2.92 -9.90 -1.76
C LYS A 47 -4.37 -9.41 -1.74
N GLU A 48 -5.29 -10.15 -1.14
CA GLU A 48 -6.69 -9.75 -1.00
C GLU A 48 -6.83 -8.50 -0.11
N MET A 49 -6.13 -8.45 1.02
CA MET A 49 -6.10 -7.27 1.90
C MET A 49 -5.51 -6.05 1.19
N HIS A 50 -4.41 -6.24 0.47
CA HIS A 50 -3.79 -5.17 -0.32
C HIS A 50 -4.77 -4.62 -1.36
N ASN A 51 -5.44 -5.47 -2.12
CA ASN A 51 -6.40 -5.06 -3.15
C ASN A 51 -7.60 -4.30 -2.57
N GLN A 52 -8.13 -4.74 -1.42
CA GLN A 52 -9.22 -4.05 -0.75
C GLN A 52 -8.80 -2.65 -0.27
N LEU A 53 -7.65 -2.56 0.39
CA LEU A 53 -7.13 -1.29 0.89
C LEU A 53 -6.80 -0.33 -0.26
N SER A 54 -6.15 -0.81 -1.32
CA SER A 54 -5.82 -0.02 -2.50
C SER A 54 -7.07 0.56 -3.15
N THR A 55 -8.13 -0.23 -3.31
CA THR A 55 -9.37 0.24 -3.93
C THR A 55 -10.01 1.40 -3.15
N VAL A 56 -10.02 1.33 -1.81
CA VAL A 56 -10.57 2.38 -0.95
C VAL A 56 -9.68 3.61 -0.99
N LEU A 57 -8.36 3.42 -0.91
CA LEU A 57 -7.37 4.50 -0.98
C LEU A 57 -7.44 5.22 -2.33
N ASP A 58 -7.41 4.49 -3.44
CA ASP A 58 -7.49 5.03 -4.81
C ASP A 58 -8.75 5.87 -5.02
N ARG A 59 -9.88 5.40 -4.51
CA ARG A 59 -11.13 6.15 -4.57
C ARG A 59 -11.00 7.48 -3.82
N ARG A 60 -10.53 7.43 -2.57
CA ARG A 60 -10.43 8.62 -1.73
C ARG A 60 -9.40 9.62 -2.26
N VAL A 61 -8.25 9.15 -2.71
CA VAL A 61 -7.23 9.98 -3.38
C VAL A 61 -7.80 10.64 -4.62
N SER A 62 -8.55 9.88 -5.45
CA SER A 62 -9.17 10.42 -6.67
C SER A 62 -10.16 11.54 -6.37
N GLU A 63 -10.98 11.40 -5.32
CA GLU A 63 -11.92 12.43 -4.87
C GLU A 63 -11.17 13.72 -4.49
N ILE A 64 -10.14 13.61 -3.65
CA ILE A 64 -9.33 14.74 -3.22
C ILE A 64 -8.63 15.41 -4.41
N VAL A 65 -7.92 14.63 -5.23
CA VAL A 65 -7.20 15.16 -6.41
C VAL A 65 -8.16 15.85 -7.36
N ARG A 66 -9.33 15.28 -7.61
CA ARG A 66 -10.34 15.90 -8.45
C ARG A 66 -10.77 17.28 -7.93
N GLU A 67 -11.00 17.41 -6.62
CA GLU A 67 -11.37 18.71 -6.00
C GLU A 67 -10.22 19.72 -6.08
N ILE A 68 -9.00 19.34 -5.63
CA ILE A 68 -7.87 20.28 -5.58
C ILE A 68 -7.24 20.62 -6.95
N THR A 69 -7.62 19.89 -8.00
CA THR A 69 -7.18 20.17 -9.39
C THR A 69 -8.31 20.72 -10.27
N ASN A 70 -9.43 21.14 -9.66
CA ASN A 70 -10.60 21.65 -10.35
C ASN A 70 -11.10 20.71 -11.46
N GLY A 71 -11.08 19.40 -11.21
CA GLY A 71 -11.55 18.37 -12.13
C GLY A 71 -10.58 17.99 -13.24
N LYS A 72 -9.37 18.55 -13.29
CA LYS A 72 -8.39 18.24 -14.34
C LYS A 72 -7.99 16.78 -14.35
N TYR A 73 -7.85 16.16 -13.18
CA TYR A 73 -7.58 14.74 -13.04
C TYR A 73 -8.79 14.06 -12.41
N GLU A 74 -9.34 13.10 -13.15
CA GLU A 74 -10.60 12.45 -12.80
C GLU A 74 -10.41 11.28 -11.85
N LYS A 75 -9.29 10.57 -12.02
CA LYS A 75 -8.97 9.36 -11.24
C LYS A 75 -7.47 9.25 -11.03
N VAL A 76 -7.10 8.75 -9.86
CA VAL A 76 -5.74 8.35 -9.50
C VAL A 76 -5.80 6.92 -9.00
N TRP A 77 -4.84 6.09 -9.38
CA TRP A 77 -4.71 4.74 -8.81
C TRP A 77 -3.24 4.32 -8.71
N ILE A 78 -2.98 3.45 -7.77
CA ILE A 78 -1.67 2.88 -7.51
C ILE A 78 -1.64 1.47 -8.12
N GLY A 79 -0.74 1.25 -9.07
CA GLY A 79 -0.55 -0.05 -9.72
C GLY A 79 0.19 -1.06 -8.83
N GLU A 80 0.34 -2.29 -9.31
CA GLU A 80 0.96 -3.42 -8.58
C GLU A 80 2.41 -3.14 -8.14
N GLU A 81 3.16 -2.34 -8.89
CA GLU A 81 4.54 -1.93 -8.59
C GLU A 81 4.62 -0.56 -7.90
N TYR A 82 3.56 -0.14 -7.20
CA TYR A 82 3.44 1.18 -6.57
C TYR A 82 3.56 2.37 -7.54
N GLN A 83 3.39 2.13 -8.84
CA GLN A 83 3.38 3.19 -9.83
C GLN A 83 2.06 3.94 -9.77
N ILE A 84 2.13 5.27 -9.66
CA ILE A 84 0.95 6.12 -9.63
C ILE A 84 0.55 6.48 -11.07
N HIS A 85 -0.72 6.26 -11.37
CA HIS A 85 -1.34 6.59 -12.65
C HIS A 85 -2.50 7.55 -12.44
N LEU A 86 -2.73 8.39 -13.45
CA LEU A 86 -3.83 9.37 -13.47
C LEU A 86 -4.67 9.20 -14.72
N LEU A 87 -5.94 9.57 -14.60
CA LEU A 87 -6.82 9.74 -15.74
C LEU A 87 -7.12 11.24 -15.94
N SER A 88 -6.86 11.76 -17.13
CA SER A 88 -7.17 13.13 -17.51
C SER A 88 -7.69 13.16 -18.94
N ALA A 89 -8.89 13.73 -19.13
CA ALA A 89 -9.57 13.79 -20.43
C ALA A 89 -9.62 12.41 -21.16
N GLY A 90 -9.90 11.34 -20.40
CA GLY A 90 -9.99 9.98 -20.93
C GLY A 90 -8.63 9.32 -21.24
N LYS A 91 -7.51 9.99 -20.98
CA LYS A 91 -6.16 9.45 -21.22
C LYS A 91 -5.48 9.04 -19.92
N LYS A 92 -4.86 7.85 -19.94
CA LYS A 92 -3.99 7.39 -18.85
C LYS A 92 -2.63 8.11 -18.94
N ILE A 93 -2.21 8.70 -17.83
CA ILE A 93 -0.96 9.44 -17.71
C ILE A 93 -0.18 8.84 -16.53
N SER A 94 1.12 8.61 -16.69
CA SER A 94 1.99 8.26 -15.57
C SER A 94 2.31 9.50 -14.74
N VAL A 95 2.54 9.32 -13.45
CA VAL A 95 2.93 10.40 -12.54
C VAL A 95 4.23 11.10 -12.97
N ASP A 96 5.12 10.41 -13.66
CA ASP A 96 6.39 10.97 -14.17
C ASP A 96 6.19 12.01 -15.29
N GLN A 97 4.99 12.04 -15.87
CA GLN A 97 4.64 12.95 -16.98
C GLN A 97 3.95 14.23 -16.51
N VAL A 98 3.73 14.39 -15.20
CA VAL A 98 3.07 15.59 -14.67
C VAL A 98 4.08 16.62 -14.15
N SER A 99 3.63 17.86 -14.00
CA SER A 99 4.46 18.90 -13.39
C SER A 99 4.70 18.63 -11.91
N ARG A 100 5.79 19.18 -11.36
CA ARG A 100 6.13 19.04 -9.94
C ARG A 100 4.99 19.51 -9.02
N GLY A 101 4.35 20.64 -9.32
CA GLY A 101 3.19 21.09 -8.54
C GLY A 101 2.01 20.12 -8.55
N THR A 102 1.77 19.42 -9.67
CA THR A 102 0.76 18.34 -9.73
C THR A 102 1.19 17.12 -8.92
N LEU A 103 2.47 16.75 -9.00
CA LEU A 103 3.02 15.65 -8.21
C LEU A 103 2.82 15.90 -6.70
N GLU A 104 3.14 17.12 -6.25
CA GLU A 104 2.94 17.51 -4.84
C GLU A 104 1.46 17.50 -4.43
N GLN A 105 0.53 17.88 -5.32
CA GLN A 105 -0.92 17.75 -5.08
C GLN A 105 -1.34 16.28 -4.90
N ILE A 106 -0.78 15.36 -5.68
CA ILE A 106 -1.06 13.93 -5.57
C ILE A 106 -0.54 13.39 -4.24
N TYR A 107 0.69 13.72 -3.86
CA TYR A 107 1.25 13.32 -2.56
C TYR A 107 0.49 13.92 -1.39
N PHE A 108 0.06 15.17 -1.50
CA PHE A 108 -0.83 15.78 -0.51
C PHE A 108 -2.13 14.98 -0.36
N ALA A 109 -2.79 14.65 -1.47
CA ALA A 109 -4.02 13.87 -1.46
C ALA A 109 -3.82 12.45 -0.88
N LEU A 110 -2.72 11.79 -1.22
CA LEU A 110 -2.35 10.50 -0.65
C LEU A 110 -2.19 10.55 0.87
N ARG A 111 -1.48 11.57 1.39
CA ARG A 111 -1.32 11.75 2.84
C ARG A 111 -2.66 11.98 3.53
N MET A 112 -3.50 12.85 2.98
CA MET A 112 -4.82 13.13 3.55
C MET A 112 -5.74 11.91 3.54
N ALA A 113 -5.79 11.17 2.43
CA ALA A 113 -6.56 9.95 2.32
C ALA A 113 -6.06 8.85 3.26
N SER A 114 -4.75 8.69 3.38
CA SER A 114 -4.15 7.70 4.29
C SER A 114 -4.47 7.98 5.76
N VAL A 115 -4.39 9.23 6.18
CA VAL A 115 -4.78 9.64 7.56
C VAL A 115 -6.25 9.34 7.82
N GLU A 116 -7.14 9.67 6.89
CA GLU A 116 -8.58 9.37 7.02
C GLU A 116 -8.89 7.88 7.11
N LEU A 117 -8.14 7.04 6.40
CA LEU A 117 -8.35 5.59 6.40
C LEU A 117 -7.77 4.90 7.63
N LEU A 118 -6.67 5.41 8.16
CA LEU A 118 -5.97 4.81 9.31
C LEU A 118 -6.55 5.24 10.65
N HIS A 119 -7.25 6.37 10.70
CA HIS A 119 -7.75 6.95 11.94
C HIS A 119 -9.25 7.22 11.86
N ALA A 120 -9.99 6.73 12.86
CA ALA A 120 -11.43 7.01 12.99
C ALA A 120 -11.73 8.44 13.51
N GLU A 121 -10.75 9.06 14.16
CA GLU A 121 -10.88 10.40 14.73
C GLU A 121 -10.18 11.44 13.84
N GLU A 122 -10.71 12.67 13.85
CA GLU A 122 -10.07 13.79 13.17
C GLU A 122 -8.91 14.33 14.01
N TYR A 123 -7.73 14.37 13.41
CA TYR A 123 -6.52 14.97 13.99
C TYR A 123 -6.25 16.35 13.39
N PRO A 124 -5.60 17.25 14.15
CA PRO A 124 -5.06 18.48 13.59
C PRO A 124 -4.06 18.18 12.46
N VAL A 125 -4.18 18.92 11.37
CA VAL A 125 -3.25 18.80 10.23
C VAL A 125 -2.18 19.86 10.40
N LEU A 126 -0.92 19.40 10.51
CA LEU A 126 0.26 20.27 10.54
C LEU A 126 0.91 20.26 9.15
N LEU A 127 1.03 21.45 8.56
CA LEU A 127 1.62 21.67 7.24
C LEU A 127 2.78 22.66 7.38
N ASP A 128 3.98 22.21 7.00
CA ASP A 128 5.20 23.00 7.06
C ASP A 128 5.78 23.15 5.65
N ASP A 129 5.79 24.40 5.15
CA ASP A 129 6.19 24.79 3.79
C ASP A 129 5.66 23.87 2.67
N THR A 130 4.49 23.27 2.88
CA THR A 130 3.94 22.20 2.03
C THR A 130 3.64 22.67 0.61
N PHE A 131 3.36 23.96 0.41
CA PHE A 131 2.87 24.52 -0.86
C PHE A 131 3.93 25.25 -1.67
N ALA A 132 5.21 25.06 -1.39
CA ALA A 132 6.31 25.74 -2.03
C ALA A 132 6.33 25.64 -3.57
N TYR A 133 5.83 24.52 -4.11
CA TYR A 133 5.79 24.26 -5.56
C TYR A 133 4.42 24.52 -6.21
N TYR A 134 3.47 25.11 -5.47
CA TYR A 134 2.15 25.41 -5.99
C TYR A 134 2.15 26.80 -6.66
N ASP A 135 1.43 26.90 -7.76
CA ASP A 135 0.97 28.19 -8.27
C ASP A 135 -0.28 28.65 -7.48
N ASP A 136 -0.70 29.89 -7.69
CA ASP A 136 -1.79 30.48 -6.91
C ASP A 136 -3.12 29.74 -7.13
N VAL A 137 -3.38 29.22 -8.33
CA VAL A 137 -4.61 28.46 -8.64
C VAL A 137 -4.65 27.14 -7.87
N ARG A 138 -3.54 26.40 -7.83
CA ARG A 138 -3.43 25.16 -7.07
C ARG A 138 -3.51 25.42 -5.58
N LEU A 139 -2.83 26.45 -5.12
CA LEU A 139 -2.80 26.84 -3.72
C LEU A 139 -4.22 27.19 -3.25
N GLU A 140 -4.93 28.04 -3.96
CA GLU A 140 -6.28 28.45 -3.62
C GLU A 140 -7.25 27.26 -3.57
N ALA A 141 -7.20 26.38 -4.58
CA ALA A 141 -8.06 25.20 -4.62
C ALA A 141 -7.76 24.23 -3.44
N THR A 142 -6.50 24.04 -3.10
CA THR A 142 -6.09 23.15 -2.01
C THR A 142 -6.43 23.74 -0.64
N LEU A 143 -6.23 25.05 -0.43
CA LEU A 143 -6.60 25.74 0.82
C LEU A 143 -8.12 25.71 1.02
N LYS A 144 -8.90 25.95 -0.02
CA LYS A 144 -10.38 25.83 0.04
C LYS A 144 -10.82 24.42 0.41
N TRP A 145 -10.16 23.41 -0.16
CA TRP A 145 -10.43 22.03 0.19
C TRP A 145 -10.11 21.75 1.67
N LEU A 146 -8.95 22.20 2.15
CA LEU A 146 -8.53 22.04 3.54
C LEU A 146 -9.54 22.65 4.52
N VAL A 147 -9.89 23.93 4.32
CA VAL A 147 -10.84 24.65 5.19
C VAL A 147 -12.21 23.96 5.21
N LYS A 148 -12.65 23.42 4.08
CA LYS A 148 -13.92 22.69 3.98
C LYS A 148 -13.90 21.33 4.70
N ASN A 149 -12.77 20.62 4.67
CA ASN A 149 -12.70 19.20 5.01
C ASN A 149 -11.93 18.93 6.32
N ARG A 150 -11.36 19.96 6.98
CA ARG A 150 -10.56 19.78 8.21
C ARG A 150 -11.00 20.78 9.27
N LYS A 151 -11.17 20.30 10.51
CA LYS A 151 -11.57 21.16 11.64
C LYS A 151 -10.43 22.02 12.16
N GLN A 152 -9.21 21.50 12.13
CA GLN A 152 -8.05 22.20 12.66
C GLN A 152 -6.85 22.01 11.74
N ILE A 153 -6.28 23.14 11.31
CA ILE A 153 -5.13 23.19 10.41
C ILE A 153 -4.11 24.14 11.03
N LEU A 154 -2.87 23.69 11.09
CA LEU A 154 -1.72 24.49 11.46
C LEU A 154 -0.82 24.62 10.23
N LEU A 155 -0.79 25.80 9.64
CA LEU A 155 0.03 26.08 8.47
C LEU A 155 1.23 26.94 8.88
N LEU A 156 2.43 26.35 8.76
CA LEU A 156 3.70 27.03 8.94
C LEU A 156 4.25 27.35 7.55
N THR A 157 4.52 28.62 7.29
CA THR A 157 4.98 29.07 5.96
C THR A 157 5.81 30.34 6.03
N CYS A 158 6.77 30.46 5.13
CA CYS A 158 7.52 31.70 4.89
C CYS A 158 6.90 32.56 3.76
N GLN A 159 5.75 32.12 3.15
CA GLN A 159 5.16 32.80 1.99
C GLN A 159 3.92 33.59 2.36
N LYS A 160 3.90 34.88 2.10
CA LYS A 160 2.79 35.79 2.40
C LYS A 160 1.50 35.46 1.62
N ARG A 161 1.63 34.88 0.42
CA ARG A 161 0.46 34.56 -0.44
C ARG A 161 -0.51 33.58 0.19
N GLU A 162 -0.05 32.69 1.05
CA GLU A 162 -0.89 31.72 1.76
C GLU A 162 -1.78 32.42 2.79
N GLU A 163 -1.20 33.36 3.54
CA GLU A 163 -1.94 34.22 4.47
C GLU A 163 -2.99 35.08 3.75
N GLU A 164 -2.61 35.69 2.61
CA GLU A 164 -3.52 36.56 1.84
C GLU A 164 -4.71 35.78 1.28
N LEU A 165 -4.53 34.52 0.88
CA LEU A 165 -5.61 33.69 0.37
C LEU A 165 -6.54 33.18 1.48
N LEU A 166 -6.03 32.94 2.69
CA LEU A 166 -6.84 32.50 3.83
C LEU A 166 -7.65 33.65 4.48
N ARG A 167 -7.27 34.90 4.26
CA ARG A 167 -7.98 36.08 4.77
C ARG A 167 -9.16 36.54 3.90
N LYS A 168 -9.28 36.00 2.69
CA LYS A 168 -10.40 36.27 1.76
C LYS A 168 -11.57 35.36 2.01
#